data_9cee92d97b2befe41ac08705ec9cd956
#
_entry.id   9cee92d97b2befe41ac08705ec9cd956
#
_cell.length_a   1.000
_cell.length_b   1.000
_cell.length_c   1.000
_cell.angle_alpha   90.00
_cell.angle_beta   90.00
_cell.angle_gamma   90.00
#
_symmetry.space_group_name_H-M   'P 1'
#
loop_
_entity.id
_entity.type
_entity.pdbx_description
1 polymer ?
#
loop_
_entity_poly.entity_id
_entity_poly.type
_entity_poly.pdbx_seq_one_letter_code
_entity_poly.pdbx_strand_id
1 'polypeptide(L)'
;MDTDTRLIPLQGSFNFRDLGGYPGSSGRLTRWGRLYRADALHALTSADVVQLRHLGLRTIVDLRTERELVRSGRGPLEPENVAFHHLAVVKEGVRDDGTSDRAGDGESVAAPAPSGDDLAERYLWYLDVGRASLVEALTMLGGDEHYPLVFHCAAGKDRTGVLAALILSILGVERQVIVADYVITAERLRFIMERWLADPEFAERMAKVPASRFSVEASTMEGFLDQLEVRYGGVRQWALDAGIPADVLDRMSDLMLEPGA
;
A
#
# COMPACT_ATOMS: atom_id res chain seq x y z
N MET A 1 -12.59 15.92 -8.52
CA MET A 1 -12.22 15.83 -7.09
C MET A 1 -10.92 16.56 -6.90
N ASP A 2 -10.88 17.45 -5.93
CA ASP A 2 -9.67 18.21 -5.65
C ASP A 2 -8.64 17.28 -4.97
N THR A 3 -7.63 16.86 -5.73
CA THR A 3 -6.57 15.95 -5.25
C THR A 3 -5.65 16.65 -4.24
N ASP A 4 -5.64 17.97 -4.25
CA ASP A 4 -4.76 18.78 -3.41
C ASP A 4 -5.14 18.72 -1.92
N THR A 5 -6.42 18.51 -1.62
CA THR A 5 -6.90 18.45 -0.23
C THR A 5 -6.53 17.16 0.51
N ARG A 6 -6.17 16.08 -0.20
CA ARG A 6 -5.81 14.78 0.40
C ARG A 6 -4.35 14.66 0.75
N LEU A 7 -3.49 15.34 -0.01
CA LEU A 7 -2.05 15.30 0.20
C LEU A 7 -1.69 16.03 1.49
N ILE A 8 -0.93 15.35 2.32
CA ILE A 8 -0.31 15.92 3.51
C ILE A 8 1.15 16.16 3.17
N PRO A 9 1.52 17.42 2.95
CA PRO A 9 2.89 17.73 2.53
C PRO A 9 3.87 17.45 3.66
N LEU A 10 4.73 16.45 3.46
CA LEU A 10 5.85 16.10 4.33
C LEU A 10 7.15 16.32 3.58
N GLN A 11 8.24 16.59 4.31
CA GLN A 11 9.57 16.79 3.74
C GLN A 11 10.25 15.45 3.38
N GLY A 12 10.00 14.42 4.18
CA GLY A 12 10.63 13.10 4.05
C GLY A 12 9.74 12.00 3.46
N SER A 13 8.47 12.29 3.13
CA SER A 13 7.57 11.41 2.42
C SER A 13 6.76 12.22 1.42
N PHE A 14 6.73 11.79 0.18
CA PHE A 14 6.16 12.60 -0.92
C PHE A 14 4.79 12.12 -1.38
N ASN A 15 4.38 10.92 -0.98
CA ASN A 15 3.14 10.28 -1.40
C ASN A 15 2.17 10.06 -0.22
N PHE A 16 2.37 10.81 0.89
CA PHE A 16 1.53 10.70 2.08
C PHE A 16 0.19 11.40 1.84
N ARG A 17 -0.91 10.65 1.95
CA ARG A 17 -2.26 11.18 1.75
C ARG A 17 -3.32 10.43 2.52
N ASP A 18 -4.42 11.14 2.79
CA ASP A 18 -5.64 10.62 3.41
C ASP A 18 -6.51 9.89 2.38
N LEU A 19 -7.13 8.79 2.77
CA LEU A 19 -8.12 8.06 1.97
C LEU A 19 -9.56 8.44 2.33
N GLY A 20 -9.76 9.52 3.07
CA GLY A 20 -11.07 10.06 3.43
C GLY A 20 -11.81 10.75 2.27
N GLY A 21 -13.12 10.94 2.38
CA GLY A 21 -13.97 11.70 1.44
C GLY A 21 -14.24 11.01 0.09
N TYR A 22 -13.92 9.74 -0.10
CA TYR A 22 -14.33 9.00 -1.29
C TYR A 22 -15.76 8.50 -1.15
N PRO A 23 -16.60 8.60 -2.20
CA PRO A 23 -17.93 8.00 -2.21
C PRO A 23 -17.81 6.47 -2.07
N GLY A 24 -18.42 5.93 -1.04
CA GLY A 24 -18.47 4.49 -0.75
C GLY A 24 -19.88 3.93 -0.82
N SER A 25 -20.09 2.75 -0.23
CA SER A 25 -21.37 2.05 -0.25
C SER A 25 -22.49 2.86 0.41
N SER A 26 -23.71 2.73 -0.12
CA SER A 26 -24.94 3.30 0.45
C SER A 26 -24.91 4.84 0.59
N GLY A 27 -24.20 5.53 -0.31
CA GLY A 27 -24.13 7.01 -0.28
C GLY A 27 -23.28 7.57 0.87
N ARG A 28 -22.55 6.72 1.58
CA ARG A 28 -21.61 7.13 2.62
C ARG A 28 -20.28 7.59 2.00
N LEU A 29 -19.49 8.32 2.78
CA LEU A 29 -18.14 8.74 2.40
C LEU A 29 -17.11 8.02 3.29
N THR A 30 -15.92 7.76 2.75
CA THR A 30 -14.80 7.33 3.59
C THR A 30 -14.42 8.45 4.56
N ARG A 31 -14.20 8.12 5.84
CA ARG A 31 -13.89 9.08 6.89
C ARG A 31 -12.52 9.69 6.73
N TRP A 32 -12.44 11.00 6.85
CA TRP A 32 -11.18 11.73 6.93
C TRP A 32 -10.44 11.46 8.24
N GLY A 33 -9.12 11.56 8.19
CA GLY A 33 -8.29 11.45 9.38
C GLY A 33 -8.18 10.04 9.97
N ARG A 34 -8.61 9.02 9.25
CA ARG A 34 -8.60 7.63 9.74
C ARG A 34 -7.53 6.80 9.08
N LEU A 35 -7.43 6.85 7.77
CA LEU A 35 -6.57 5.96 7.00
C LEU A 35 -5.73 6.73 6.00
N TYR A 36 -4.42 6.52 6.09
CA TYR A 36 -3.43 7.16 5.24
C TYR A 36 -2.65 6.12 4.45
N ARG A 37 -2.21 6.51 3.25
CA ARG A 37 -1.20 5.76 2.49
C ARG A 37 0.01 6.63 2.22
N ALA A 38 1.20 5.99 2.10
CA ALA A 38 2.45 6.73 1.93
C ALA A 38 3.50 5.96 1.13
N ASP A 39 4.56 6.66 0.72
CA ASP A 39 5.88 6.10 0.45
C ASP A 39 6.63 5.87 1.78
N ALA A 40 7.85 5.34 1.70
CA ALA A 40 8.60 4.94 2.89
C ALA A 40 8.85 6.11 3.87
N LEU A 41 8.64 5.84 5.16
CA LEU A 41 8.68 6.83 6.26
C LEU A 41 10.07 6.97 6.90
N HIS A 42 11.08 6.26 6.41
CA HIS A 42 12.42 6.26 7.03
C HIS A 42 13.17 7.60 6.90
N ALA A 43 12.81 8.42 5.91
CA ALA A 43 13.44 9.69 5.63
C ALA A 43 12.68 10.92 6.20
N LEU A 44 11.69 10.71 7.06
CA LEU A 44 10.94 11.78 7.71
C LEU A 44 11.88 12.71 8.49
N THR A 45 11.54 13.99 8.53
CA THR A 45 12.22 14.98 9.36
C THR A 45 11.57 15.11 10.74
N SER A 46 12.22 15.79 11.67
CA SER A 46 11.61 16.09 12.97
C SER A 46 10.33 16.93 12.84
N ALA A 47 10.25 17.80 11.83
CA ALA A 47 9.04 18.57 11.55
C ALA A 47 7.89 17.66 11.07
N ASP A 48 8.19 16.67 10.24
CA ASP A 48 7.21 15.67 9.81
C ASP A 48 6.68 14.85 10.98
N VAL A 49 7.57 14.44 11.90
CA VAL A 49 7.16 13.71 13.11
C VAL A 49 6.18 14.51 13.95
N VAL A 50 6.44 15.80 14.13
CA VAL A 50 5.52 16.71 14.85
C VAL A 50 4.17 16.78 14.14
N GLN A 51 4.16 16.87 12.80
CA GLN A 51 2.92 16.90 12.02
C GLN A 51 2.14 15.59 12.17
N LEU A 52 2.81 14.44 12.11
CA LEU A 52 2.18 13.13 12.28
C LEU A 52 1.64 12.89 13.70
N ARG A 53 2.31 13.45 14.72
CA ARG A 53 1.76 13.47 16.08
C ARG A 53 0.46 14.27 16.17
N HIS A 54 0.37 15.42 15.48
CA HIS A 54 -0.87 16.22 15.43
C HIS A 54 -2.01 15.50 14.70
N LEU A 55 -1.71 14.64 13.73
CA LEU A 55 -2.70 13.75 13.11
C LEU A 55 -3.16 12.63 14.05
N GLY A 56 -2.51 12.47 15.21
CA GLY A 56 -2.83 11.44 16.18
C GLY A 56 -2.50 10.02 15.70
N LEU A 57 -1.51 9.88 14.78
CA LEU A 57 -1.14 8.58 14.20
C LEU A 57 -0.88 7.54 15.29
N ARG A 58 -1.56 6.40 15.20
CA ARG A 58 -1.47 5.31 16.18
C ARG A 58 -0.79 4.06 15.63
N THR A 59 -0.91 3.81 14.32
CA THR A 59 -0.45 2.55 13.73
C THR A 59 0.25 2.79 12.40
N ILE A 60 1.36 2.09 12.22
CA ILE A 60 2.09 1.99 10.95
C ILE A 60 2.06 0.54 10.49
N VAL A 61 1.64 0.31 9.25
CA VAL A 61 1.75 -0.97 8.54
C VAL A 61 2.80 -0.82 7.44
N ASP A 62 3.93 -1.49 7.62
CA ASP A 62 5.05 -1.46 6.67
C ASP A 62 5.00 -2.71 5.77
N LEU A 63 4.72 -2.51 4.48
CA LEU A 63 4.61 -3.55 3.48
C LEU A 63 5.94 -3.87 2.77
N ARG A 64 7.03 -3.24 3.18
CA ARG A 64 8.37 -3.44 2.58
C ARG A 64 8.87 -4.84 2.88
N THR A 65 9.77 -5.33 2.01
CA THR A 65 10.51 -6.56 2.28
C THR A 65 11.42 -6.39 3.50
N GLU A 66 11.81 -7.50 4.15
CA GLU A 66 12.77 -7.47 5.26
C GLU A 66 14.08 -6.75 4.87
N ARG A 67 14.59 -7.03 3.66
CA ARG A 67 15.81 -6.38 3.13
C ARG A 67 15.65 -4.85 3.01
N GLU A 68 14.48 -4.36 2.57
CA GLU A 68 14.21 -2.92 2.49
C GLU A 68 14.14 -2.31 3.89
N LEU A 69 13.50 -3.00 4.84
CA LEU A 69 13.41 -2.55 6.21
C LEU A 69 14.77 -2.53 6.91
N VAL A 70 15.56 -3.59 6.80
CA VAL A 70 16.92 -3.66 7.38
C VAL A 70 17.83 -2.58 6.80
N ARG A 71 17.74 -2.32 5.49
CA ARG A 71 18.57 -1.32 4.82
C ARG A 71 18.26 0.11 5.24
N SER A 72 17.01 0.46 5.36
CA SER A 72 16.56 1.86 5.55
C SER A 72 16.05 2.14 6.96
N GLY A 73 15.81 1.11 7.76
CA GLY A 73 15.23 1.22 9.10
C GLY A 73 13.78 1.70 9.10
N ARG A 74 13.28 1.96 10.30
CA ARG A 74 11.94 2.52 10.55
C ARG A 74 11.92 4.04 10.50
N GLY A 75 13.08 4.67 10.65
CA GLY A 75 13.25 6.11 10.65
C GLY A 75 12.82 6.79 11.96
N PRO A 76 12.57 8.11 11.91
CA PRO A 76 12.34 8.91 13.11
C PRO A 76 11.08 8.58 13.91
N LEU A 77 10.18 7.75 13.37
CA LEU A 77 9.00 7.28 14.11
C LEU A 77 9.29 6.07 15.02
N GLU A 78 10.50 5.51 14.98
CA GLU A 78 10.85 4.36 15.81
C GLU A 78 10.76 4.62 17.32
N PRO A 79 11.21 5.78 17.87
CA PRO A 79 11.06 6.10 19.28
C PRO A 79 9.67 6.60 19.66
N GLU A 80 8.76 6.79 18.71
CA GLU A 80 7.41 7.29 18.96
C GLU A 80 6.50 6.19 19.52
N ASN A 81 5.49 6.59 20.29
CA ASN A 81 4.47 5.68 20.79
C ASN A 81 3.43 5.36 19.70
N VAL A 82 3.90 4.75 18.61
CA VAL A 82 3.10 4.33 17.45
C VAL A 82 3.31 2.82 17.26
N ALA A 83 2.23 2.06 17.22
CA ALA A 83 2.29 0.63 16.95
C ALA A 83 2.87 0.37 15.55
N PHE A 84 3.85 -0.54 15.45
CA PHE A 84 4.51 -0.85 14.20
C PHE A 84 4.29 -2.32 13.82
N HIS A 85 3.70 -2.54 12.66
CA HIS A 85 3.45 -3.86 12.09
C HIS A 85 4.21 -4.01 10.78
N HIS A 86 5.19 -4.91 10.77
CA HIS A 86 5.91 -5.26 9.55
C HIS A 86 5.17 -6.41 8.85
N LEU A 87 4.43 -6.08 7.82
CA LEU A 87 3.60 -7.00 7.05
C LEU A 87 4.13 -7.10 5.60
N ALA A 88 5.32 -7.67 5.44
CA ALA A 88 5.97 -7.80 4.15
C ALA A 88 5.09 -8.55 3.14
N VAL A 89 4.68 -7.89 2.05
CA VAL A 89 3.90 -8.53 0.97
C VAL A 89 4.76 -9.49 0.17
N VAL A 90 6.04 -9.17 -0.02
CA VAL A 90 7.02 -10.06 -0.66
C VAL A 90 8.02 -10.51 0.39
N LYS A 91 8.08 -11.81 0.65
CA LYS A 91 8.97 -12.41 1.66
C LYS A 91 10.37 -12.66 1.10
N GLU A 92 11.34 -12.89 1.98
CA GLU A 92 12.69 -13.27 1.59
C GLU A 92 12.71 -14.54 0.74
N GLY A 93 13.70 -14.62 -0.17
CA GLY A 93 13.80 -15.71 -1.16
C GLY A 93 12.95 -15.53 -2.40
N VAL A 94 12.04 -14.55 -2.39
CA VAL A 94 11.25 -14.15 -3.55
C VAL A 94 11.67 -12.74 -3.93
N ARG A 95 12.35 -12.58 -5.07
CA ARG A 95 12.69 -11.24 -5.57
C ARG A 95 11.53 -10.63 -6.30
N ASP A 96 11.24 -9.37 -5.97
CA ASP A 96 10.24 -8.54 -6.66
C ASP A 96 10.66 -8.20 -8.10
N ASP A 97 11.92 -8.48 -8.47
CA ASP A 97 12.47 -8.31 -9.82
C ASP A 97 12.34 -9.58 -10.70
N GLY A 98 11.73 -10.65 -10.19
CA GLY A 98 11.55 -11.92 -10.91
C GLY A 98 12.76 -12.84 -10.85
N THR A 99 13.84 -12.46 -10.15
CA THR A 99 14.99 -13.34 -9.93
C THR A 99 14.87 -14.07 -8.60
N SER A 100 15.11 -15.38 -8.56
CA SER A 100 15.20 -16.14 -7.31
C SER A 100 16.63 -16.12 -6.79
N ASP A 101 16.85 -15.74 -5.54
CA ASP A 101 18.09 -16.05 -4.85
C ASP A 101 18.09 -17.56 -4.54
N ARG A 102 18.72 -18.36 -5.41
CA ARG A 102 19.10 -19.72 -5.07
C ARG A 102 20.33 -19.68 -4.16
N ALA A 103 20.11 -19.40 -2.90
CA ALA A 103 21.13 -19.59 -1.88
C ALA A 103 20.44 -20.01 -0.57
N GLY A 104 20.23 -21.29 -0.42
CA GLY A 104 19.72 -21.92 0.79
C GLY A 104 18.76 -23.07 0.48
N ASP A 105 19.04 -24.24 1.04
CA ASP A 105 18.31 -25.50 0.86
C ASP A 105 16.90 -25.53 1.47
N GLY A 106 16.13 -24.44 1.31
CA GLY A 106 14.73 -24.35 1.72
C GLY A 106 13.83 -24.25 0.48
N GLU A 107 12.91 -25.18 0.32
CA GLU A 107 11.86 -25.13 -0.69
C GLU A 107 11.11 -23.78 -0.61
N SER A 108 11.37 -22.90 -1.57
CA SER A 108 10.52 -21.71 -1.75
C SER A 108 9.17 -22.18 -2.31
N VAL A 109 8.16 -22.24 -1.46
CA VAL A 109 6.78 -22.63 -1.81
C VAL A 109 6.06 -21.56 -2.61
N ALA A 110 6.63 -20.37 -2.76
CA ALA A 110 6.01 -19.27 -3.48
C ALA A 110 6.30 -19.36 -4.99
N ALA A 111 5.26 -19.14 -5.80
CA ALA A 111 5.42 -19.03 -7.25
C ALA A 111 6.36 -17.86 -7.57
N PRO A 112 7.27 -18.03 -8.56
CA PRO A 112 8.16 -16.94 -8.97
C PRO A 112 7.35 -15.73 -9.44
N ALA A 113 7.90 -14.54 -9.24
CA ALA A 113 7.27 -13.32 -9.77
C ALA A 113 7.10 -13.43 -11.29
N PRO A 114 6.02 -12.86 -11.85
CA PRO A 114 5.82 -12.82 -13.29
C PRO A 114 7.04 -12.22 -14.00
N SER A 115 7.53 -12.92 -15.03
CA SER A 115 8.73 -12.52 -15.77
C SER A 115 8.49 -11.37 -16.76
N GLY A 116 7.21 -11.00 -16.99
CA GLY A 116 6.80 -9.92 -17.88
C GLY A 116 6.78 -8.54 -17.22
N ASP A 117 6.64 -7.52 -18.07
CA ASP A 117 6.46 -6.13 -17.64
C ASP A 117 5.01 -5.80 -17.25
N ASP A 118 4.11 -6.79 -17.25
CA ASP A 118 2.71 -6.60 -16.85
C ASP A 118 2.59 -6.42 -15.33
N LEU A 119 2.40 -5.17 -14.94
CA LEU A 119 2.21 -4.81 -13.54
C LEU A 119 0.88 -5.32 -12.96
N ALA A 120 -0.16 -5.49 -13.78
CA ALA A 120 -1.44 -6.03 -13.32
C ALA A 120 -1.31 -7.50 -12.89
N GLU A 121 -0.60 -8.32 -13.68
CA GLU A 121 -0.28 -9.70 -13.28
C GLU A 121 0.57 -9.75 -12.01
N ARG A 122 1.50 -8.81 -11.85
CA ARG A 122 2.30 -8.69 -10.63
C ARG A 122 1.46 -8.34 -9.41
N TYR A 123 0.45 -7.50 -9.56
CA TYR A 123 -0.45 -7.14 -8.46
C TYR A 123 -1.32 -8.33 -8.03
N LEU A 124 -1.74 -9.17 -8.99
CA LEU A 124 -2.38 -10.44 -8.66
C LEU A 124 -1.44 -11.40 -7.93
N TRP A 125 -0.19 -11.49 -8.39
CA TRP A 125 0.82 -12.29 -7.72
C TRP A 125 1.05 -11.85 -6.26
N TYR A 126 0.96 -10.54 -5.95
CA TYR A 126 0.98 -10.06 -4.56
C TYR A 126 -0.15 -10.62 -3.71
N LEU A 127 -1.33 -10.89 -4.29
CA LEU A 127 -2.45 -11.53 -3.57
C LEU A 127 -2.12 -12.96 -3.15
N ASP A 128 -1.27 -13.66 -3.89
CA ASP A 128 -0.86 -15.02 -3.58
C ASP A 128 0.30 -15.04 -2.58
N VAL A 129 1.42 -14.39 -2.90
CA VAL A 129 2.64 -14.45 -2.07
C VAL A 129 2.52 -13.63 -0.78
N GLY A 130 1.75 -12.55 -0.81
CA GLY A 130 1.50 -11.63 0.30
C GLY A 130 0.18 -11.88 1.02
N ARG A 131 -0.52 -12.98 0.71
CA ARG A 131 -1.87 -13.27 1.26
C ARG A 131 -1.95 -13.06 2.77
N ALA A 132 -1.05 -13.66 3.53
CA ALA A 132 -1.07 -13.58 4.99
C ALA A 132 -0.93 -12.13 5.48
N SER A 133 0.00 -11.35 4.91
CA SER A 133 0.23 -9.95 5.26
C SER A 133 -0.95 -9.05 4.87
N LEU A 134 -1.55 -9.27 3.71
CA LEU A 134 -2.72 -8.51 3.26
C LEU A 134 -3.97 -8.84 4.10
N VAL A 135 -4.17 -10.11 4.44
CA VAL A 135 -5.26 -10.55 5.34
C VAL A 135 -5.10 -9.92 6.71
N GLU A 136 -3.90 -9.95 7.29
CA GLU A 136 -3.63 -9.32 8.58
C GLU A 136 -3.88 -7.82 8.54
N ALA A 137 -3.37 -7.11 7.52
CA ALA A 137 -3.60 -5.68 7.35
C ALA A 137 -5.10 -5.34 7.23
N LEU A 138 -5.88 -6.10 6.46
CA LEU A 138 -7.33 -5.90 6.33
C LEU A 138 -8.07 -6.23 7.62
N THR A 139 -7.65 -7.26 8.35
CA THR A 139 -8.26 -7.65 9.62
C THR A 139 -8.08 -6.57 10.68
N MET A 140 -6.90 -5.95 10.74
CA MET A 140 -6.63 -4.83 11.65
C MET A 140 -7.59 -3.66 11.44
N LEU A 141 -8.02 -3.40 10.21
CA LEU A 141 -8.96 -2.31 9.90
C LEU A 141 -10.38 -2.53 10.48
N GLY A 142 -10.70 -3.72 10.96
CA GLY A 142 -11.90 -4.01 11.74
C GLY A 142 -11.81 -3.63 13.21
N GLY A 143 -10.67 -3.09 13.69
CA GLY A 143 -10.44 -2.65 15.08
C GLY A 143 -10.26 -1.13 15.18
N ASP A 144 -11.07 -0.45 16.01
CA ASP A 144 -11.01 1.01 16.19
C ASP A 144 -9.71 1.50 16.84
N GLU A 145 -9.07 0.65 17.61
CA GLU A 145 -7.81 0.92 18.31
C GLU A 145 -6.64 1.22 17.38
N HIS A 146 -6.70 0.75 16.14
CA HIS A 146 -5.63 0.94 15.15
C HIS A 146 -5.64 2.31 14.46
N TYR A 147 -6.74 3.05 14.54
CA TYR A 147 -6.85 4.33 13.85
C TYR A 147 -6.42 5.53 14.70
N PRO A 148 -5.85 6.59 14.10
CA PRO A 148 -5.45 6.71 12.68
C PRO A 148 -4.29 5.79 12.30
N LEU A 149 -4.38 5.19 11.10
CA LEU A 149 -3.41 4.22 10.58
C LEU A 149 -2.79 4.71 9.26
N VAL A 150 -1.49 4.52 9.09
CA VAL A 150 -0.82 4.65 7.79
C VAL A 150 -0.26 3.32 7.33
N PHE A 151 -0.45 2.98 6.07
CA PHE A 151 0.24 1.86 5.42
C PHE A 151 1.10 2.35 4.27
N HIS A 152 2.28 1.73 4.12
CA HIS A 152 3.26 2.17 3.14
C HIS A 152 4.13 1.02 2.61
N CYS A 153 4.80 1.27 1.49
CA CYS A 153 5.93 0.44 1.03
C CYS A 153 7.13 1.34 0.69
N ALA A 154 7.94 1.03 -0.31
CA ALA A 154 9.07 1.87 -0.70
C ALA A 154 8.63 3.16 -1.43
N ALA A 155 7.85 3.02 -2.51
CA ALA A 155 7.34 4.14 -3.31
C ALA A 155 5.89 4.53 -2.98
N GLY A 156 5.19 3.75 -2.16
CA GLY A 156 3.75 3.93 -1.95
C GLY A 156 2.91 3.67 -3.20
N LYS A 157 3.47 2.97 -4.20
CA LYS A 157 2.88 2.70 -5.51
C LYS A 157 2.23 1.32 -5.58
N ASP A 158 3.05 0.26 -5.66
CA ASP A 158 2.61 -1.09 -6.02
C ASP A 158 1.93 -1.82 -4.86
N ARG A 159 2.66 -2.28 -3.86
CA ARG A 159 2.12 -2.99 -2.68
C ARG A 159 1.09 -2.15 -1.93
N THR A 160 1.39 -0.87 -1.75
CA THR A 160 0.47 0.13 -1.17
C THR A 160 -0.74 0.36 -2.07
N GLY A 161 -0.57 0.41 -3.39
CA GLY A 161 -1.65 0.55 -4.35
C GLY A 161 -2.61 -0.63 -4.33
N VAL A 162 -2.08 -1.86 -4.26
CA VAL A 162 -2.88 -3.08 -4.11
C VAL A 162 -3.69 -3.05 -2.82
N LEU A 163 -3.06 -2.79 -1.67
CA LEU A 163 -3.78 -2.74 -0.39
C LEU A 163 -4.84 -1.63 -0.39
N ALA A 164 -4.52 -0.43 -0.94
CA ALA A 164 -5.51 0.64 -1.08
C ALA A 164 -6.71 0.23 -1.94
N ALA A 165 -6.46 -0.44 -3.07
CA ALA A 165 -7.52 -0.92 -3.95
C ALA A 165 -8.41 -1.96 -3.27
N LEU A 166 -7.84 -2.90 -2.51
CA LEU A 166 -8.60 -3.87 -1.71
C LEU A 166 -9.49 -3.16 -0.68
N ILE A 167 -8.92 -2.23 0.10
CA ILE A 167 -9.63 -1.48 1.12
C ILE A 167 -10.80 -0.69 0.51
N LEU A 168 -10.51 0.13 -0.49
CA LEU A 168 -11.52 1.01 -1.11
C LEU A 168 -12.62 0.20 -1.79
N SER A 169 -12.29 -0.95 -2.42
CA SER A 169 -13.29 -1.85 -2.99
C SER A 169 -14.22 -2.47 -1.92
N ILE A 170 -13.67 -2.90 -0.76
CA ILE A 170 -14.48 -3.41 0.37
C ILE A 170 -15.43 -2.33 0.88
N LEU A 171 -14.99 -1.08 0.90
CA LEU A 171 -15.81 0.07 1.29
C LEU A 171 -16.84 0.48 0.24
N GLY A 172 -16.86 -0.18 -0.92
CA GLY A 172 -17.80 0.08 -2.01
C GLY A 172 -17.48 1.36 -2.80
N VAL A 173 -16.23 1.80 -2.77
CA VAL A 173 -15.76 2.92 -3.61
C VAL A 173 -15.73 2.47 -5.07
N GLU A 174 -16.26 3.32 -5.95
CA GLU A 174 -16.32 3.01 -7.38
C GLU A 174 -14.92 2.84 -7.99
N ARG A 175 -14.81 1.88 -8.91
CA ARG A 175 -13.57 1.52 -9.61
C ARG A 175 -12.81 2.73 -10.17
N GLN A 176 -13.51 3.66 -10.81
CA GLN A 176 -12.90 4.86 -11.40
C GLN A 176 -12.21 5.74 -10.35
N VAL A 177 -12.79 5.81 -9.14
CA VAL A 177 -12.23 6.57 -8.01
C VAL A 177 -10.98 5.86 -7.47
N ILE A 178 -10.99 4.52 -7.38
CA ILE A 178 -9.82 3.71 -6.97
C ILE A 178 -8.67 3.91 -7.96
N VAL A 179 -8.95 3.85 -9.26
CA VAL A 179 -7.95 4.10 -10.31
C VAL A 179 -7.41 5.52 -10.23
N ALA A 180 -8.27 6.51 -10.00
CA ALA A 180 -7.87 7.91 -9.86
C ALA A 180 -6.95 8.11 -8.63
N ASP A 181 -7.26 7.50 -7.47
CA ASP A 181 -6.36 7.52 -6.31
C ASP A 181 -4.98 6.90 -6.64
N TYR A 182 -4.96 5.77 -7.33
CA TYR A 182 -3.70 5.13 -7.73
C TYR A 182 -2.84 6.07 -8.60
N VAL A 183 -3.46 6.73 -9.59
CA VAL A 183 -2.78 7.62 -10.56
C VAL A 183 -2.18 8.87 -9.91
N ILE A 184 -2.72 9.36 -8.78
CA ILE A 184 -2.11 10.47 -8.01
C ILE A 184 -0.62 10.20 -7.74
N THR A 185 -0.24 8.94 -7.59
CA THR A 185 1.16 8.54 -7.34
C THR A 185 2.10 8.96 -8.48
N ALA A 186 1.63 9.10 -9.72
CA ALA A 186 2.46 9.50 -10.87
C ALA A 186 3.16 10.84 -10.64
N GLU A 187 2.44 11.82 -10.12
CA GLU A 187 2.99 13.15 -9.83
C GLU A 187 4.00 13.12 -8.67
N ARG A 188 3.84 12.18 -7.75
CA ARG A 188 4.69 12.05 -6.56
C ARG A 188 5.95 11.24 -6.86
N LEU A 189 5.88 10.31 -7.79
CA LEU A 189 6.96 9.38 -8.09
C LEU A 189 8.25 10.09 -8.51
N ARG A 190 8.16 11.23 -9.22
CA ARG A 190 9.34 12.00 -9.61
C ARG A 190 10.20 12.41 -8.41
N PHE A 191 9.59 12.90 -7.32
CA PHE A 191 10.32 13.32 -6.12
C PHE A 191 10.93 12.13 -5.38
N ILE A 192 10.22 11.00 -5.38
CA ILE A 192 10.72 9.75 -4.81
C ILE A 192 11.93 9.26 -5.61
N MET A 193 11.85 9.30 -6.94
CA MET A 193 12.94 8.92 -7.84
C MET A 193 14.15 9.84 -7.69
N GLU A 194 13.96 11.16 -7.61
CA GLU A 194 15.03 12.11 -7.35
C GLU A 194 15.78 11.78 -6.06
N ARG A 195 15.07 11.47 -4.98
CA ARG A 195 15.67 11.05 -3.71
C ARG A 195 16.44 9.73 -3.85
N TRP A 196 15.89 8.75 -4.55
CA TRP A 196 16.55 7.45 -4.75
C TRP A 196 17.80 7.56 -5.60
N LEU A 197 17.79 8.37 -6.65
CA LEU A 197 18.93 8.61 -7.53
C LEU A 197 20.04 9.45 -6.89
N ALA A 198 19.75 10.15 -5.80
CA ALA A 198 20.77 10.84 -5.01
C ALA A 198 21.69 9.88 -4.24
N ASP A 199 21.27 8.62 -4.01
CA ASP A 199 22.10 7.55 -3.46
C ASP A 199 22.77 6.78 -4.63
N PRO A 200 24.11 6.84 -4.81
CA PRO A 200 24.80 6.21 -5.95
C PRO A 200 24.60 4.69 -6.02
N GLU A 201 24.56 3.99 -4.88
CA GLU A 201 24.35 2.53 -4.84
C GLU A 201 22.93 2.20 -5.29
N PHE A 202 21.95 3.01 -4.88
CA PHE A 202 20.56 2.83 -5.31
C PHE A 202 20.40 3.16 -6.80
N ALA A 203 21.05 4.23 -7.29
CA ALA A 203 21.03 4.62 -8.70
C ALA A 203 21.56 3.50 -9.61
N GLU A 204 22.69 2.86 -9.24
CA GLU A 204 23.25 1.73 -10.00
C GLU A 204 22.27 0.53 -10.06
N ARG A 205 21.56 0.27 -8.99
CA ARG A 205 20.54 -0.79 -8.96
C ARG A 205 19.32 -0.45 -9.81
N MET A 206 18.85 0.79 -9.74
CA MET A 206 17.70 1.28 -10.50
C MET A 206 17.97 1.31 -12.01
N ALA A 207 19.20 1.53 -12.43
CA ALA A 207 19.60 1.45 -13.83
C ALA A 207 19.39 0.07 -14.47
N LYS A 208 19.27 -0.98 -13.64
CA LYS A 208 19.02 -2.37 -14.08
C LYS A 208 17.53 -2.73 -14.09
N VAL A 209 16.66 -1.84 -13.58
CA VAL A 209 15.22 -2.05 -13.51
C VAL A 209 14.54 -1.47 -14.77
N PRO A 210 13.66 -2.22 -15.45
CA PRO A 210 12.96 -1.71 -16.61
C PRO A 210 12.19 -0.41 -16.30
N ALA A 211 12.20 0.54 -17.24
CA ALA A 211 11.53 1.83 -17.07
C ALA A 211 10.01 1.68 -16.82
N SER A 212 9.38 0.66 -17.42
CA SER A 212 7.97 0.29 -17.19
C SER A 212 7.62 0.09 -15.71
N ARG A 213 8.60 -0.32 -14.89
CA ARG A 213 8.41 -0.48 -13.43
C ARG A 213 8.21 0.84 -12.70
N PHE A 214 8.59 1.95 -13.30
CA PHE A 214 8.45 3.29 -12.74
C PHE A 214 7.25 4.06 -13.32
N SER A 215 6.50 3.46 -14.25
CA SER A 215 5.25 4.06 -14.74
C SER A 215 4.11 3.87 -13.74
N VAL A 216 3.14 4.77 -13.79
CA VAL A 216 1.89 4.72 -13.04
C VAL A 216 0.77 4.94 -14.04
N GLU A 217 0.28 3.85 -14.61
CA GLU A 217 -0.74 3.88 -15.64
C GLU A 217 -2.10 3.45 -15.07
N ALA A 218 -3.16 4.16 -15.45
CA ALA A 218 -4.54 3.79 -15.07
C ALA A 218 -4.85 2.34 -15.46
N SER A 219 -4.41 1.93 -16.67
CA SER A 219 -4.60 0.58 -17.20
C SER A 219 -4.01 -0.53 -16.31
N THR A 220 -2.95 -0.26 -15.56
CA THR A 220 -2.38 -1.20 -14.59
C THR A 220 -3.39 -1.54 -13.49
N MET A 221 -3.98 -0.52 -12.87
CA MET A 221 -4.95 -0.72 -11.79
C MET A 221 -6.28 -1.25 -12.34
N GLU A 222 -6.70 -0.79 -13.51
CA GLU A 222 -7.87 -1.32 -14.20
C GLU A 222 -7.72 -2.80 -14.49
N GLY A 223 -6.60 -3.21 -15.10
CA GLY A 223 -6.30 -4.61 -15.40
C GLY A 223 -6.21 -5.48 -14.15
N PHE A 224 -5.63 -4.98 -13.07
CA PHE A 224 -5.61 -5.68 -11.77
C PHE A 224 -7.03 -5.93 -11.25
N LEU A 225 -7.89 -4.91 -11.22
CA LEU A 225 -9.26 -5.03 -10.73
C LEU A 225 -10.12 -5.94 -11.63
N ASP A 226 -9.94 -5.89 -12.97
CA ASP A 226 -10.61 -6.79 -13.90
C ASP A 226 -10.26 -8.26 -13.66
N GLN A 227 -8.96 -8.54 -13.56
CA GLN A 227 -8.50 -9.90 -13.35
C GLN A 227 -8.88 -10.43 -11.97
N LEU A 228 -8.92 -9.56 -10.94
CA LEU A 228 -9.38 -9.92 -9.60
C LEU A 228 -10.88 -10.28 -9.62
N GLU A 229 -11.68 -9.50 -10.34
CA GLU A 229 -13.11 -9.83 -10.54
C GLU A 229 -13.29 -11.18 -11.24
N VAL A 230 -12.54 -11.41 -12.32
CA VAL A 230 -12.62 -12.67 -13.08
C VAL A 230 -12.16 -13.89 -12.27
N ARG A 231 -11.07 -13.74 -11.50
CA ARG A 231 -10.49 -14.88 -10.76
C ARG A 231 -11.22 -15.22 -9.48
N TYR A 232 -11.69 -14.18 -8.76
CA TYR A 232 -12.18 -14.35 -7.38
C TYR A 232 -13.63 -13.90 -7.19
N GLY A 233 -14.28 -13.32 -8.22
CA GLY A 233 -15.62 -12.75 -8.06
C GLY A 233 -15.63 -11.45 -7.26
N GLY A 234 -14.53 -10.70 -7.30
CA GLY A 234 -14.35 -9.42 -6.65
C GLY A 234 -13.56 -9.45 -5.35
N VAL A 235 -13.22 -8.26 -4.87
CA VAL A 235 -12.35 -8.09 -3.69
C VAL A 235 -12.96 -8.67 -2.42
N ARG A 236 -14.26 -8.46 -2.20
CA ARG A 236 -14.93 -8.98 -1.00
C ARG A 236 -14.92 -10.51 -0.98
N GLN A 237 -15.15 -11.14 -2.12
CA GLN A 237 -15.10 -12.60 -2.23
C GLN A 237 -13.68 -13.11 -1.98
N TRP A 238 -12.67 -12.48 -2.59
CA TRP A 238 -11.27 -12.80 -2.31
C TRP A 238 -10.94 -12.72 -0.82
N ALA A 239 -11.41 -11.68 -0.13
CA ALA A 239 -11.15 -11.50 1.30
C ALA A 239 -11.78 -12.60 2.14
N LEU A 240 -13.03 -13.01 1.82
CA LEU A 240 -13.73 -14.12 2.48
C LEU A 240 -13.01 -15.45 2.23
N ASP A 241 -12.62 -15.74 0.99
CA ASP A 241 -11.88 -16.94 0.61
C ASP A 241 -10.46 -16.97 1.21
N ALA A 242 -9.90 -15.80 1.49
CA ALA A 242 -8.64 -15.67 2.20
C ALA A 242 -8.76 -15.88 3.72
N GLY A 243 -9.99 -16.03 4.24
CA GLY A 243 -10.27 -16.36 5.63
C GLY A 243 -10.61 -15.17 6.52
N ILE A 244 -10.85 -13.96 5.96
CA ILE A 244 -11.32 -12.82 6.76
C ILE A 244 -12.82 -13.01 7.04
N PRO A 245 -13.25 -13.03 8.31
CA PRO A 245 -14.67 -13.16 8.65
C PRO A 245 -15.50 -11.99 8.11
N ALA A 246 -16.72 -12.28 7.66
CA ALA A 246 -17.61 -11.26 7.08
C ALA A 246 -17.89 -10.10 8.04
N ASP A 247 -18.06 -10.39 9.33
CA ASP A 247 -18.28 -9.38 10.36
C ASP A 247 -17.08 -8.45 10.58
N VAL A 248 -15.85 -8.90 10.30
CA VAL A 248 -14.65 -8.03 10.29
C VAL A 248 -14.72 -7.02 9.15
N LEU A 249 -15.12 -7.46 7.95
CA LEU A 249 -15.30 -6.58 6.78
C LEU A 249 -16.44 -5.58 7.00
N ASP A 250 -17.51 -6.02 7.67
CA ASP A 250 -18.64 -5.15 7.99
C ASP A 250 -18.24 -4.11 9.05
N ARG A 251 -17.54 -4.51 10.13
CA ARG A 251 -16.98 -3.56 11.11
C ARG A 251 -16.01 -2.56 10.48
N MET A 252 -15.14 -3.01 9.57
CA MET A 252 -14.27 -2.11 8.82
C MET A 252 -15.09 -1.04 8.08
N SER A 253 -16.18 -1.43 7.43
CA SER A 253 -17.08 -0.50 6.73
C SER A 253 -17.75 0.49 7.68
N ASP A 254 -18.17 0.04 8.87
CA ASP A 254 -18.80 0.91 9.88
C ASP A 254 -17.80 1.90 10.51
N LEU A 255 -16.55 1.48 10.69
CA LEU A 255 -15.49 2.34 11.23
C LEU A 255 -14.98 3.36 10.21
N MET A 256 -14.99 3.00 8.92
CA MET A 256 -14.37 3.79 7.85
C MET A 256 -15.37 4.63 7.06
N LEU A 257 -16.66 4.37 7.15
CA LEU A 257 -17.68 5.11 6.41
C LEU A 257 -18.51 5.99 7.35
N GLU A 258 -18.84 7.19 6.87
CA GLU A 258 -19.73 8.14 7.54
C GLU A 258 -20.83 8.62 6.58
N PRO A 259 -21.98 9.13 7.09
CA PRO A 259 -23.01 9.69 6.21
C PRO A 259 -22.42 10.76 5.29
N GLY A 260 -22.77 10.72 4.01
CA GLY A 260 -22.53 11.83 3.10
C GLY A 260 -23.33 13.07 3.54
N ALA A 261 -22.73 14.25 3.39
CA ALA A 261 -23.39 15.51 3.75
C ALA A 261 -24.53 15.84 2.79
#